data_63eff148b5904dc903e8596b54b89903
#
_entry.id   63eff148b5904dc903e8596b54b89903
#
_cell.length_a   1.000
_cell.length_b   1.000
_cell.length_c   1.000
_cell.angle_alpha   90.00
_cell.angle_beta   90.00
_cell.angle_gamma   90.00
#
_symmetry.space_group_name_H-M   'P 1'
#
loop_
_entity.id
_entity.type
_entity.pdbx_description
1 polymer ?
#
loop_
_entity_poly.entity_id
_entity_poly.type
_entity_poly.pdbx_seq_one_letter_code
_entity_poly.pdbx_strand_id
1 'polypeptide(L)'
;MFDTLKTNLEQKNYSVRVFRTGAEAVDYLAETITGATVAFGGSMTLEELGLYDRLAETNAVLWHWRRPEGGSAKAALTASRNASVYICSVNAIAETGELVNIDGNGNRVGESCFGHERVYFVVGRNKITRTLDAALRRAREIAAPLNAQRLSGAATAANVDRICRVTTIFNAAPFMAKYEVVLIDEDLGF
;
A
#
# COMPACT_ATOMS: atom_id res chain seq x y z
N MET A 1 -12.96 -3.47 16.69
CA MET A 1 -11.94 -2.39 16.61
C MET A 1 -12.11 -1.56 15.32
N PHE A 2 -12.38 -2.16 14.17
CA PHE A 2 -12.43 -1.46 12.88
C PHE A 2 -13.83 -1.03 12.43
N ASP A 3 -14.88 -1.18 13.25
CA ASP A 3 -16.28 -1.01 12.80
C ASP A 3 -16.57 0.38 12.25
N THR A 4 -16.15 1.43 12.96
CA THR A 4 -16.31 2.82 12.51
C THR A 4 -15.54 3.08 11.21
N LEU A 5 -14.27 2.67 11.16
CA LEU A 5 -13.42 2.84 9.97
C LEU A 5 -14.00 2.08 8.77
N LYS A 6 -14.41 0.82 8.96
CA LYS A 6 -15.04 0.02 7.92
C LYS A 6 -16.29 0.71 7.35
N THR A 7 -17.19 1.16 8.22
CA THR A 7 -18.40 1.87 7.80
C THR A 7 -18.05 3.12 6.98
N ASN A 8 -17.09 3.92 7.45
CA ASN A 8 -16.70 5.16 6.76
C ASN A 8 -16.02 4.88 5.40
N LEU A 9 -15.23 3.82 5.30
CA LEU A 9 -14.63 3.40 4.02
C LEU A 9 -15.69 2.90 3.04
N GLU A 10 -16.64 2.09 3.49
CA GLU A 10 -17.73 1.60 2.64
C GLU A 10 -18.60 2.75 2.11
N GLN A 11 -18.87 3.78 2.92
CA GLN A 11 -19.54 5.01 2.48
C GLN A 11 -18.74 5.81 1.44
N LYS A 12 -17.42 5.61 1.39
CA LYS A 12 -16.50 6.20 0.40
C LYS A 12 -16.22 5.24 -0.79
N ASN A 13 -17.09 4.26 -0.99
CA ASN A 13 -17.06 3.28 -2.10
C ASN A 13 -15.86 2.34 -2.13
N TYR A 14 -15.18 2.11 -1.01
CA TYR A 14 -14.22 1.02 -0.89
C TYR A 14 -14.93 -0.30 -0.57
N SER A 15 -14.48 -1.40 -1.16
CA SER A 15 -14.70 -2.72 -0.56
C SER A 15 -13.79 -2.86 0.65
N VAL A 16 -14.29 -3.45 1.75
CA VAL A 16 -13.49 -3.56 2.98
C VAL A 16 -13.51 -4.99 3.50
N ARG A 17 -12.33 -5.53 3.78
CA ARG A 17 -12.14 -6.80 4.49
C ARG A 17 -11.36 -6.56 5.76
N VAL A 18 -11.70 -7.32 6.80
CA VAL A 18 -11.05 -7.23 8.11
C VAL A 18 -10.59 -8.63 8.50
N PHE A 19 -9.32 -8.74 8.87
CA PHE A 19 -8.70 -9.98 9.30
C PHE A 19 -8.03 -9.80 10.66
N ARG A 20 -8.00 -10.86 11.42
CA ARG A 20 -7.34 -10.86 12.73
C ARG A 20 -5.82 -10.99 12.59
N THR A 21 -5.38 -11.74 11.58
CA THR A 21 -3.97 -12.02 11.34
C THR A 21 -3.56 -11.74 9.90
N GLY A 22 -2.26 -11.49 9.70
CA GLY A 22 -1.66 -11.37 8.38
C GLY A 22 -1.81 -12.64 7.55
N ALA A 23 -1.72 -13.81 8.18
CA ALA A 23 -1.90 -15.08 7.49
C ALA A 23 -3.30 -15.23 6.87
N GLU A 24 -4.37 -14.91 7.61
CA GLU A 24 -5.74 -14.91 7.09
C GLU A 24 -5.91 -13.95 5.89
N ALA A 25 -5.28 -12.77 5.96
CA ALA A 25 -5.32 -11.81 4.88
C ALA A 25 -4.56 -12.27 3.63
N VAL A 26 -3.41 -12.92 3.82
CA VAL A 26 -2.61 -13.50 2.73
C VAL A 26 -3.38 -14.62 2.03
N ASP A 27 -3.99 -15.53 2.77
CA ASP A 27 -4.81 -16.61 2.20
C ASP A 27 -5.99 -16.05 1.40
N TYR A 28 -6.72 -15.08 1.95
CA TYR A 28 -7.79 -14.39 1.24
C TYR A 28 -7.33 -13.75 -0.08
N LEU A 29 -6.22 -13.02 -0.05
CA LEU A 29 -5.69 -12.37 -1.26
C LEU A 29 -5.23 -13.41 -2.29
N ALA A 30 -4.62 -14.51 -1.87
CA ALA A 30 -4.18 -15.59 -2.75
C ALA A 30 -5.36 -16.36 -3.39
N GLU A 31 -6.46 -16.53 -2.68
CA GLU A 31 -7.69 -17.13 -3.20
C GLU A 31 -8.43 -16.18 -4.17
N THR A 32 -8.40 -14.88 -3.88
CA THR A 32 -9.14 -13.86 -4.66
C THR A 32 -8.41 -13.41 -5.92
N ILE A 33 -7.07 -13.42 -5.90
CA ILE A 33 -6.22 -12.95 -6.99
C ILE A 33 -5.53 -14.15 -7.63
N THR A 34 -6.06 -14.60 -8.75
CA THR A 34 -5.53 -15.76 -9.50
C THR A 34 -5.50 -15.46 -10.99
N GLY A 35 -4.48 -15.99 -11.70
CA GLY A 35 -4.35 -15.86 -13.16
C GLY A 35 -4.17 -14.42 -13.63
N ALA A 36 -3.69 -13.51 -12.78
CA ALA A 36 -3.58 -12.09 -13.05
C ALA A 36 -2.12 -11.66 -13.25
N THR A 37 -1.93 -10.48 -13.83
CA THR A 37 -0.68 -9.74 -13.71
C THR A 37 -0.81 -8.80 -12.52
N VAL A 38 0.02 -9.00 -11.49
CA VAL A 38 -0.03 -8.28 -10.21
C VAL A 38 1.21 -7.42 -10.05
N ALA A 39 1.04 -6.12 -9.88
CA ALA A 39 2.13 -5.21 -9.58
C ALA A 39 2.12 -4.79 -8.10
N PHE A 40 3.30 -4.70 -7.52
CA PHE A 40 3.50 -4.33 -6.13
C PHE A 40 4.12 -2.95 -5.99
N GLY A 41 3.50 -2.10 -5.18
CA GLY A 41 4.13 -0.91 -4.63
C GLY A 41 5.18 -1.27 -3.58
N GLY A 42 6.21 -0.43 -3.44
CA GLY A 42 7.19 -0.60 -2.36
C GLY A 42 6.51 -0.50 -1.00
N SER A 43 6.55 -1.59 -0.21
CA SER A 43 5.83 -1.68 1.06
C SER A 43 6.43 -2.71 2.00
N MET A 44 6.84 -2.27 3.19
CA MET A 44 7.29 -3.18 4.24
C MET A 44 6.15 -4.08 4.74
N THR A 45 4.91 -3.59 4.77
CA THR A 45 3.74 -4.41 5.10
C THR A 45 3.63 -5.65 4.22
N LEU A 46 3.79 -5.48 2.89
CA LEU A 46 3.69 -6.59 1.94
C LEU A 46 4.90 -7.52 2.03
N GLU A 47 6.08 -6.98 2.35
CA GLU A 47 7.31 -7.76 2.57
C GLU A 47 7.19 -8.64 3.83
N GLU A 48 6.75 -8.05 4.95
CA GLU A 48 6.55 -8.75 6.23
C GLU A 48 5.50 -9.86 6.13
N LEU A 49 4.48 -9.68 5.30
CA LEU A 49 3.46 -10.69 5.03
C LEU A 49 3.93 -11.82 4.09
N GLY A 50 5.08 -11.71 3.43
CA GLY A 50 5.51 -12.67 2.42
C GLY A 50 4.56 -12.76 1.21
N LEU A 51 3.75 -11.72 0.99
CA LEU A 51 2.66 -11.75 0.02
C LEU A 51 3.14 -11.93 -1.43
N TYR A 52 4.36 -11.47 -1.75
CA TYR A 52 4.94 -11.67 -3.09
C TYR A 52 5.04 -13.15 -3.46
N ASP A 53 5.68 -13.94 -2.59
CA ASP A 53 5.94 -15.35 -2.86
C ASP A 53 4.62 -16.12 -2.96
N ARG A 54 3.68 -15.81 -2.09
CA ARG A 54 2.35 -16.46 -2.08
C ARG A 54 1.53 -16.17 -3.33
N LEU A 55 1.51 -14.93 -3.83
CA LEU A 55 0.81 -14.58 -5.05
C LEU A 55 1.52 -15.07 -6.31
N ALA A 56 2.84 -15.22 -6.29
CA ALA A 56 3.62 -15.73 -7.42
C ALA A 56 3.33 -17.19 -7.75
N GLU A 57 2.70 -17.95 -6.86
CA GLU A 57 2.29 -19.34 -7.10
C GLU A 57 1.26 -19.45 -8.23
N THR A 58 0.39 -18.45 -8.39
CA THR A 58 -0.75 -18.49 -9.33
C THR A 58 -0.83 -17.28 -10.26
N ASN A 59 0.08 -16.31 -10.14
CA ASN A 59 0.05 -15.04 -10.86
C ASN A 59 1.40 -14.66 -11.45
N ALA A 60 1.38 -13.78 -12.47
CA ALA A 60 2.57 -13.09 -12.93
C ALA A 60 2.80 -11.85 -12.05
N VAL A 61 3.78 -11.89 -11.14
CA VAL A 61 4.01 -10.82 -10.14
C VAL A 61 5.17 -9.94 -10.54
N LEU A 62 4.97 -8.62 -10.49
CA LEU A 62 5.96 -7.58 -10.81
C LEU A 62 6.25 -6.73 -9.56
N TRP A 63 7.49 -6.80 -9.08
CA TRP A 63 7.93 -5.97 -7.97
C TRP A 63 9.35 -5.47 -8.15
N HIS A 64 9.58 -4.19 -8.11
CA HIS A 64 10.91 -3.59 -8.27
C HIS A 64 11.88 -3.93 -7.12
N TRP A 65 11.40 -4.48 -5.99
CA TRP A 65 12.24 -5.02 -4.92
C TRP A 65 12.67 -6.47 -5.17
N ARG A 66 11.89 -7.25 -5.95
CA ARG A 66 12.10 -8.67 -6.28
C ARG A 66 12.33 -8.85 -7.78
N ARG A 67 13.31 -8.15 -8.33
CA ARG A 67 13.67 -8.22 -9.75
C ARG A 67 14.77 -9.26 -9.99
N PRO A 68 14.87 -9.82 -11.21
CA PRO A 68 15.99 -10.68 -11.61
C PRO A 68 17.33 -9.97 -11.40
N GLU A 69 18.40 -10.74 -11.17
CA GLU A 69 19.77 -10.23 -11.07
C GLU A 69 20.14 -9.41 -12.31
N GLY A 70 20.72 -8.23 -12.13
CA GLY A 70 21.03 -7.29 -13.22
C GLY A 70 19.81 -6.52 -13.76
N GLY A 71 18.60 -6.83 -13.31
CA GLY A 71 17.38 -6.16 -13.74
C GLY A 71 17.27 -4.71 -13.29
N SER A 72 16.80 -3.82 -14.17
CA SER A 72 16.58 -2.41 -13.87
C SER A 72 15.30 -2.18 -13.07
N ALA A 73 15.40 -1.46 -11.95
CA ALA A 73 14.23 -1.03 -11.17
C ALA A 73 13.26 -0.18 -12.03
N LYS A 74 13.80 0.67 -12.92
CA LYS A 74 13.01 1.48 -13.85
C LYS A 74 12.21 0.61 -14.82
N ALA A 75 12.82 -0.46 -15.36
CA ALA A 75 12.12 -1.39 -16.26
C ALA A 75 10.99 -2.12 -15.52
N ALA A 76 11.23 -2.59 -14.29
CA ALA A 76 10.19 -3.24 -13.47
C ALA A 76 9.02 -2.28 -13.17
N LEU A 77 9.31 -1.03 -12.81
CA LEU A 77 8.30 0.01 -12.59
C LEU A 77 7.55 0.39 -13.88
N THR A 78 8.20 0.33 -15.03
CA THR A 78 7.52 0.59 -16.32
C THR A 78 6.61 -0.58 -16.69
N ALA A 79 7.03 -1.81 -16.44
CA ALA A 79 6.23 -3.00 -16.69
C ALA A 79 4.99 -3.07 -15.78
N SER A 80 5.10 -2.59 -14.53
CA SER A 80 4.01 -2.60 -13.55
C SER A 80 2.76 -1.83 -14.01
N ARG A 81 2.93 -0.80 -14.85
CA ARG A 81 1.82 0.04 -15.35
C ARG A 81 0.76 -0.72 -16.16
N ASN A 82 1.13 -1.87 -16.72
CA ASN A 82 0.22 -2.70 -17.51
C ASN A 82 -0.40 -3.86 -16.72
N ALA A 83 -0.14 -3.94 -15.41
CA ALA A 83 -0.73 -4.97 -14.56
C ALA A 83 -2.23 -4.73 -14.38
N SER A 84 -3.02 -5.79 -14.35
CA SER A 84 -4.47 -5.69 -14.07
C SER A 84 -4.76 -5.42 -12.59
N VAL A 85 -3.86 -5.85 -11.71
CA VAL A 85 -3.97 -5.70 -10.26
C VAL A 85 -2.79 -4.92 -9.71
N TYR A 86 -3.06 -3.94 -8.84
CA TYR A 86 -2.04 -3.25 -8.07
C TYR A 86 -2.24 -3.45 -6.58
N ILE A 87 -1.17 -3.80 -5.87
CA ILE A 87 -1.20 -3.99 -4.42
C ILE A 87 -0.14 -3.09 -3.77
N CYS A 88 -0.56 -2.33 -2.78
CA CYS A 88 0.33 -1.55 -1.93
C CYS A 88 -0.24 -1.42 -0.51
N SER A 89 0.47 -0.70 0.34
CA SER A 89 -0.05 -0.24 1.63
C SER A 89 -0.22 1.27 1.62
N VAL A 90 -0.74 1.81 2.73
CA VAL A 90 -0.80 3.26 2.97
C VAL A 90 0.21 3.68 4.03
N ASN A 91 0.61 4.95 4.05
CA ASN A 91 1.39 5.50 5.16
C ASN A 91 0.52 5.82 6.38
N ALA A 92 -0.73 6.15 6.17
CA ALA A 92 -1.74 6.29 7.21
C ALA A 92 -3.14 6.20 6.64
N ILE A 93 -4.11 5.87 7.49
CA ILE A 93 -5.54 5.92 7.21
C ILE A 93 -6.24 6.63 8.36
N ALA A 94 -7.10 7.59 8.03
CA ALA A 94 -7.94 8.25 9.02
C ALA A 94 -9.18 7.40 9.31
N GLU A 95 -9.64 7.38 10.55
CA GLU A 95 -10.90 6.70 10.93
C GLU A 95 -12.12 7.28 10.17
N THR A 96 -12.01 8.51 9.69
CA THR A 96 -12.97 9.15 8.80
C THR A 96 -12.94 8.64 7.35
N GLY A 97 -11.98 7.75 7.02
CA GLY A 97 -11.92 7.00 5.76
C GLY A 97 -11.01 7.59 4.68
N GLU A 98 -10.21 8.63 4.97
CA GLU A 98 -9.19 9.14 4.06
C GLU A 98 -7.91 8.28 4.15
N LEU A 99 -7.32 7.93 2.97
CA LEU A 99 -6.05 7.24 2.88
C LEU A 99 -4.95 8.23 2.50
N VAL A 100 -3.82 8.19 3.22
CA VAL A 100 -2.69 9.09 3.00
C VAL A 100 -1.46 8.30 2.56
N ASN A 101 -0.86 8.72 1.45
CA ASN A 101 0.41 8.21 0.96
C ASN A 101 1.39 9.33 0.66
N ILE A 102 2.66 9.13 1.04
CA ILE A 102 3.81 9.96 0.69
C ILE A 102 4.78 9.15 -0.16
N ASP A 103 5.34 9.77 -1.20
CA ASP A 103 6.26 9.09 -2.13
C ASP A 103 7.37 10.03 -2.60
N GLY A 104 8.57 9.48 -2.80
CA GLY A 104 9.73 10.21 -3.33
C GLY A 104 9.79 10.26 -4.84
N ASN A 105 9.38 9.19 -5.52
CA ASN A 105 9.41 9.07 -6.99
C ASN A 105 8.04 9.26 -7.64
N GLY A 106 6.96 9.19 -6.85
CA GLY A 106 5.60 9.26 -7.35
C GLY A 106 5.06 7.96 -7.96
N ASN A 107 5.87 6.88 -8.00
CA ASN A 107 5.46 5.64 -8.64
C ASN A 107 4.34 4.92 -7.87
N ARG A 108 4.46 4.75 -6.55
CA ARG A 108 3.44 4.08 -5.75
C ARG A 108 2.13 4.86 -5.72
N VAL A 109 2.21 6.17 -5.53
CA VAL A 109 1.02 7.03 -5.52
C VAL A 109 0.38 7.12 -6.91
N GLY A 110 1.16 7.20 -8.00
CA GLY A 110 0.64 7.24 -9.36
C GLY A 110 -0.10 5.95 -9.75
N GLU A 111 0.53 4.80 -9.53
CA GLU A 111 -0.06 3.49 -9.82
C GLU A 111 -1.31 3.22 -8.96
N SER A 112 -1.33 3.66 -7.69
CA SER A 112 -2.51 3.50 -6.84
C SER A 112 -3.68 4.42 -7.23
N CYS A 113 -3.43 5.50 -7.97
CA CYS A 113 -4.48 6.44 -8.39
C CYS A 113 -5.16 6.03 -9.70
N PHE A 114 -4.41 5.42 -10.64
CA PHE A 114 -4.93 5.22 -11.99
C PHE A 114 -4.14 4.14 -12.77
N GLY A 115 -4.85 3.41 -13.64
CA GLY A 115 -4.28 2.53 -14.65
C GLY A 115 -4.57 1.04 -14.43
N HIS A 116 -5.00 0.64 -13.25
CA HIS A 116 -5.28 -0.77 -12.92
C HIS A 116 -6.79 -1.03 -12.81
N GLU A 117 -7.21 -2.27 -13.04
CA GLU A 117 -8.60 -2.69 -12.90
C GLU A 117 -8.99 -2.88 -11.42
N ARG A 118 -8.02 -3.35 -10.60
CA ARG A 118 -8.20 -3.58 -9.17
C ARG A 118 -7.01 -3.05 -8.39
N VAL A 119 -7.28 -2.36 -7.29
CA VAL A 119 -6.27 -1.82 -6.38
C VAL A 119 -6.56 -2.30 -4.96
N TYR A 120 -5.56 -2.89 -4.31
CA TYR A 120 -5.64 -3.34 -2.93
C TYR A 120 -4.73 -2.49 -2.04
N PHE A 121 -5.30 -1.95 -0.97
CA PHE A 121 -4.56 -1.32 0.12
C PHE A 121 -4.52 -2.25 1.32
N VAL A 122 -3.37 -2.85 1.61
CA VAL A 122 -3.18 -3.74 2.76
C VAL A 122 -2.64 -2.94 3.94
N VAL A 123 -3.39 -2.92 5.04
CA VAL A 123 -3.20 -1.93 6.11
C VAL A 123 -3.17 -2.60 7.48
N GLY A 124 -2.04 -2.53 8.16
CA GLY A 124 -1.93 -2.91 9.57
C GLY A 124 -2.56 -1.86 10.50
N ARG A 125 -3.03 -2.30 11.68
CA ARG A 125 -3.71 -1.45 12.68
C ARG A 125 -2.87 -0.25 13.14
N ASN A 126 -1.54 -0.39 13.14
CA ASN A 126 -0.59 0.69 13.51
C ASN A 126 -0.67 1.92 12.61
N LYS A 127 -1.36 1.84 11.45
CA LYS A 127 -1.49 2.94 10.49
C LYS A 127 -2.78 3.73 10.64
N ILE A 128 -3.66 3.31 11.52
CA ILE A 128 -4.95 3.97 11.74
C ILE A 128 -4.79 5.16 12.66
N THR A 129 -5.40 6.27 12.29
CA THR A 129 -5.41 7.52 13.05
C THR A 129 -6.84 8.05 13.15
N ARG A 130 -7.10 8.93 14.13
CA ARG A 130 -8.46 9.43 14.37
C ARG A 130 -8.95 10.42 13.30
N THR A 131 -8.05 11.21 12.71
CA THR A 131 -8.39 12.30 11.79
C THR A 131 -7.42 12.36 10.61
N LEU A 132 -7.81 13.04 9.53
CA LEU A 132 -6.93 13.29 8.39
C LEU A 132 -5.65 14.05 8.80
N ASP A 133 -5.75 15.05 9.68
CA ASP A 133 -4.57 15.78 10.15
C ASP A 133 -3.60 14.87 10.90
N ALA A 134 -4.12 13.94 11.70
CA ALA A 134 -3.30 12.94 12.38
C ALA A 134 -2.68 11.95 11.37
N ALA A 135 -3.40 11.59 10.31
CA ALA A 135 -2.88 10.74 9.23
C ALA A 135 -1.74 11.42 8.47
N LEU A 136 -1.89 12.69 8.13
CA LEU A 136 -0.84 13.49 7.49
C LEU A 136 0.41 13.60 8.37
N ARG A 137 0.24 13.88 9.67
CA ARG A 137 1.35 13.88 10.63
C ARG A 137 2.01 12.52 10.73
N ARG A 138 1.23 11.43 10.90
CA ARG A 138 1.79 10.08 10.96
C ARG A 138 2.62 9.74 9.72
N ALA A 139 2.10 10.06 8.54
CA ALA A 139 2.80 9.79 7.29
C ALA A 139 4.17 10.51 7.23
N ARG A 140 4.23 11.79 7.67
CA ARG A 140 5.44 12.60 7.61
C ARG A 140 6.39 12.38 8.79
N GLU A 141 5.87 12.18 9.99
CA GLU A 141 6.66 12.18 11.23
C GLU A 141 7.01 10.77 11.72
N ILE A 142 6.31 9.74 11.22
CA ILE A 142 6.55 8.34 11.57
C ILE A 142 6.97 7.52 10.35
N ALA A 143 6.11 7.40 9.34
CA ALA A 143 6.37 6.51 8.21
C ALA A 143 7.55 6.98 7.34
N ALA A 144 7.65 8.27 7.04
CA ALA A 144 8.73 8.79 6.21
C ALA A 144 10.11 8.70 6.90
N PRO A 145 10.30 9.04 8.19
CA PRO A 145 11.55 8.83 8.89
C PRO A 145 11.98 7.36 8.97
N LEU A 146 11.06 6.44 9.26
CA LEU A 146 11.36 5.00 9.28
C LEU A 146 11.80 4.50 7.90
N ASN A 147 11.16 4.96 6.83
CA ASN A 147 11.57 4.62 5.48
C ASN A 147 12.90 5.28 5.08
N ALA A 148 13.18 6.51 5.54
CA ALA A 148 14.48 7.17 5.36
C ALA A 148 15.60 6.38 6.04
N GLN A 149 15.37 5.94 7.28
CA GLN A 149 16.29 5.07 8.01
C GLN A 149 16.57 3.78 7.24
N ARG A 150 15.53 3.11 6.72
CA ARG A 150 15.68 1.89 5.93
C ARG A 150 16.50 2.10 4.64
N LEU A 151 16.27 3.21 3.92
CA LEU A 151 16.88 3.46 2.60
C LEU A 151 18.29 4.02 2.68
N SER A 152 18.61 4.81 3.69
CA SER A 152 19.87 5.57 3.77
C SER A 152 20.62 5.39 5.10
N GLY A 153 20.14 4.53 6.00
CA GLY A 153 20.74 4.30 7.32
C GLY A 153 20.55 5.44 8.31
N ALA A 154 19.86 6.54 7.94
CA ALA A 154 19.63 7.67 8.82
C ALA A 154 18.32 8.42 8.47
N ALA A 155 17.56 8.78 9.51
CA ALA A 155 16.34 9.58 9.40
C ALA A 155 16.61 11.09 9.54
N THR A 156 17.59 11.62 8.80
CA THR A 156 17.85 13.07 8.78
C THR A 156 16.73 13.82 8.08
N ALA A 157 16.55 15.11 8.39
CA ALA A 157 15.55 15.96 7.73
C ALA A 157 15.70 15.92 6.20
N ALA A 158 16.94 15.99 5.69
CA ALA A 158 17.22 15.91 4.25
C ALA A 158 16.79 14.57 3.63
N ASN A 159 16.98 13.45 4.32
CA ASN A 159 16.57 12.14 3.84
C ASN A 159 15.04 11.98 3.86
N VAL A 160 14.38 12.53 4.89
CA VAL A 160 12.91 12.57 4.97
C VAL A 160 12.32 13.44 3.85
N ASP A 161 12.89 14.62 3.58
CA ASP A 161 12.43 15.52 2.52
C ASP A 161 12.59 14.89 1.11
N ARG A 162 13.58 14.03 0.90
CA ARG A 162 13.73 13.28 -0.36
C ARG A 162 12.60 12.26 -0.57
N ILE A 163 11.97 11.77 0.48
CA ILE A 163 10.83 10.85 0.44
C ILE A 163 9.51 11.61 0.33
N CYS A 164 9.41 12.75 1.00
CA CYS A 164 8.18 13.56 1.06
C CYS A 164 8.02 14.50 -0.15
N ARG A 165 8.13 13.96 -1.38
CA ARG A 165 8.04 14.76 -2.62
C ARG A 165 6.63 14.87 -3.17
N VAL A 166 5.85 13.82 -3.01
CA VAL A 166 4.46 13.74 -3.45
C VAL A 166 3.62 13.22 -2.29
N THR A 167 2.52 13.88 -2.00
CA THR A 167 1.53 13.43 -1.03
C THR A 167 0.20 13.25 -1.74
N THR A 168 -0.44 12.09 -1.58
CA THR A 168 -1.79 11.84 -2.06
C THR A 168 -2.73 11.62 -0.89
N ILE A 169 -3.94 12.16 -1.02
CA ILE A 169 -5.07 11.92 -0.13
C ILE A 169 -6.18 11.32 -0.98
N PHE A 170 -6.56 10.10 -0.68
CA PHE A 170 -7.76 9.51 -1.25
C PHE A 170 -8.93 9.88 -0.35
N ASN A 171 -9.79 10.79 -0.81
CA ASN A 171 -11.01 11.18 -0.09
C ASN A 171 -12.12 10.12 -0.22
N ALA A 172 -12.07 9.35 -1.31
CA ALA A 172 -12.94 8.22 -1.60
C ALA A 172 -12.26 7.34 -2.67
N ALA A 173 -12.80 6.15 -2.93
CA ALA A 173 -12.33 5.28 -4.01
C ALA A 173 -12.56 5.95 -5.38
N PRO A 174 -11.55 6.01 -6.27
CA PRO A 174 -11.72 6.43 -7.65
C PRO A 174 -12.69 5.54 -8.43
N PHE A 175 -13.42 6.09 -9.39
CA PHE A 175 -14.52 5.39 -10.08
C PHE A 175 -14.08 4.34 -11.12
N MET A 176 -12.87 4.47 -11.67
CA MET A 176 -12.45 3.68 -12.84
C MET A 176 -11.88 2.31 -12.51
N ALA A 177 -11.71 1.98 -11.23
CA ALA A 177 -11.18 0.70 -10.76
C ALA A 177 -11.96 0.20 -9.54
N LYS A 178 -11.77 -1.07 -9.19
CA LYS A 178 -12.26 -1.63 -7.93
C LYS A 178 -11.19 -1.44 -6.86
N TYR A 179 -11.53 -0.69 -5.82
CA TYR A 179 -10.63 -0.44 -4.69
C TYR A 179 -11.06 -1.25 -3.47
N GLU A 180 -10.11 -1.99 -2.91
CA GLU A 180 -10.35 -2.75 -1.69
C GLU A 180 -9.32 -2.39 -0.61
N VAL A 181 -9.81 -2.17 0.61
CA VAL A 181 -9.00 -1.98 1.80
C VAL A 181 -9.03 -3.25 2.64
N VAL A 182 -7.86 -3.86 2.83
CA VAL A 182 -7.66 -5.06 3.63
C VAL A 182 -7.05 -4.63 4.96
N LEU A 183 -7.87 -4.58 6.00
CA LEU A 183 -7.49 -4.21 7.37
C LEU A 183 -7.04 -5.43 8.15
N ILE A 184 -5.89 -5.34 8.80
CA ILE A 184 -5.31 -6.44 9.58
C ILE A 184 -5.06 -5.98 11.01
N ASP A 185 -5.52 -6.77 12.00
CA ASP A 185 -5.36 -6.46 13.43
C ASP A 185 -3.97 -6.83 13.97
N GLU A 186 -2.95 -6.47 13.19
CA GLU A 186 -1.55 -6.60 13.54
C GLU A 186 -0.81 -5.30 13.16
N ASP A 187 0.31 -5.05 13.84
CA ASP A 187 1.23 -3.97 13.50
C ASP A 187 2.11 -4.44 12.34
N LEU A 188 2.00 -3.79 11.18
CA LEU A 188 2.65 -4.19 9.94
C LEU A 188 3.27 -3.00 9.21
N GLY A 189 4.56 -3.08 8.92
CA GLY A 189 5.33 -2.05 8.24
C GLY A 189 5.30 -0.70 8.97
N PHE A 190 5.54 0.39 8.22
CA PHE A 190 5.66 1.73 8.77
C PHE A 190 4.37 2.53 8.65
#